data_4c056ac3e10536c813231e080ba7299e
#
_entry.id   4c056ac3e10536c813231e080ba7299e
#
_cell.length_a   1.000
_cell.length_b   1.000
_cell.length_c   1.000
_cell.angle_alpha   90.00
_cell.angle_beta   90.00
_cell.angle_gamma   90.00
#
_symmetry.space_group_name_H-M   'P 1'
#
loop_
_entity.id
_entity.type
_entity.pdbx_description
1 polymer ?
#
loop_
_entity_poly.entity_id
_entity_poly.type
_entity_poly.pdbx_seq_one_letter_code
_entity_poly.pdbx_strand_id
1 'polypeptide(L)'
;MKREHLYVSRRHPCVWLMALCMAASVVAALIAVQGTISTGLGIWCGIVLPCVAAILFALIAICAGGEMLYRTAVPVWIWSICFAIQSGKVIVWIACLLFCFGYTHIIGGKAKKVWLLPLCAAAFGGCLYLHSLPDALFAAGMILLWPAIKVHTDGKWHPTWGDRIDGRRVRTAQVMEQITAYFMPNRTGANNLFAESVEITELERYIRRKRKEGLTGFSMTHAVMAAYVRTVAKYPALNRFIAGQRIYSRGEDIAVCMTVKKELTAQAPDSLIKVHLHPSDTAAQVYRKFNEKVKEAKNEMETTADAMVAGFMAIPRLALKFAVWLLKCLDYFGLVPKFLLEISPFHGSVYFTNVGSLGIKPVFHHLYDFGTVPVFCAFGRKRRAEEIKDGEIVERKYLDFTFNLDERICDGFYYASVIKYFLRLLSHPEVLDNPPETVESDIP
;
A
#
# COMPACT_ATOMS: atom_id res chain seq x y z
N MET A 1 29.03 -3.62 -1.92
CA MET A 1 28.74 -2.21 -1.58
C MET A 1 27.30 -2.15 -1.06
N LYS A 2 27.06 -1.70 0.18
CA LYS A 2 25.68 -1.55 0.69
C LYS A 2 24.96 -0.52 -0.18
N ARG A 3 23.71 -0.86 -0.60
CA ARG A 3 22.87 0.07 -1.36
C ARG A 3 22.50 1.26 -0.48
N GLU A 4 22.60 2.47 -1.00
CA GLU A 4 22.08 3.67 -0.36
C GLU A 4 20.60 3.80 -0.69
N HIS A 5 19.72 3.76 0.31
CA HIS A 5 18.30 4.03 0.13
C HIS A 5 18.06 5.53 0.26
N LEU A 6 17.80 6.19 -0.86
CA LEU A 6 17.64 7.64 -0.94
C LEU A 6 16.18 8.02 -0.79
N TYR A 7 15.90 9.07 -0.01
CA TYR A 7 14.57 9.65 0.14
C TYR A 7 14.64 11.19 0.15
N VAL A 8 13.50 11.83 -0.11
CA VAL A 8 13.37 13.28 -0.08
C VAL A 8 12.73 13.74 1.23
N SER A 9 13.39 14.66 1.93
CA SER A 9 12.82 15.31 3.11
C SER A 9 11.81 16.39 2.68
N ARG A 10 10.50 16.09 2.75
CA ARG A 10 9.42 16.99 2.31
C ARG A 10 9.41 18.36 2.99
N ARG A 11 9.86 18.46 4.23
CA ARG A 11 9.93 19.71 4.98
C ARG A 11 11.08 20.62 4.53
N HIS A 12 11.96 20.13 3.65
CA HIS A 12 13.09 20.94 3.18
C HIS A 12 12.62 21.97 2.15
N PRO A 13 12.95 23.28 2.31
CA PRO A 13 12.47 24.34 1.43
C PRO A 13 12.85 24.15 -0.05
N CYS A 14 13.98 23.49 -0.31
CA CYS A 14 14.40 23.16 -1.67
C CYS A 14 13.43 22.27 -2.45
N VAL A 15 12.55 21.52 -1.78
CA VAL A 15 11.49 20.74 -2.45
C VAL A 15 10.49 21.67 -3.14
N TRP A 16 10.13 22.76 -2.49
CA TRP A 16 9.22 23.77 -3.05
C TRP A 16 9.88 24.61 -4.14
N LEU A 17 11.17 24.93 -3.97
CA LEU A 17 11.95 25.59 -5.01
C LEU A 17 12.09 24.71 -6.26
N MET A 18 12.32 23.41 -6.08
CA MET A 18 12.29 22.43 -7.18
C MET A 18 10.92 22.44 -7.88
N ALA A 19 9.83 22.38 -7.15
CA ALA A 19 8.49 22.42 -7.73
C ALA A 19 8.22 23.71 -8.54
N LEU A 20 8.69 24.86 -8.05
CA LEU A 20 8.64 26.13 -8.79
C LEU A 20 9.45 26.08 -10.08
N CYS A 21 10.66 25.50 -10.06
CA CYS A 21 11.46 25.31 -11.27
C CYS A 21 10.78 24.39 -12.28
N MET A 22 10.14 23.30 -11.82
CA MET A 22 9.39 22.42 -12.71
C MET A 22 8.18 23.14 -13.33
N ALA A 23 7.44 23.93 -12.54
CA ALA A 23 6.34 24.76 -13.05
C ALA A 23 6.84 25.81 -14.07
N ALA A 24 7.95 26.48 -13.77
CA ALA A 24 8.58 27.43 -14.68
C ALA A 24 9.05 26.78 -15.98
N SER A 25 9.58 25.55 -15.92
CA SER A 25 9.94 24.75 -17.10
C SER A 25 8.73 24.48 -18.00
N VAL A 26 7.58 24.10 -17.39
CA VAL A 26 6.32 23.92 -18.13
C VAL A 26 5.86 25.21 -18.82
N VAL A 27 5.86 26.34 -18.09
CA VAL A 27 5.48 27.63 -18.65
C VAL A 27 6.41 28.07 -19.78
N ALA A 28 7.72 27.90 -19.59
CA ALA A 28 8.72 28.23 -20.62
C ALA A 28 8.56 27.33 -21.86
N ALA A 29 8.24 26.05 -21.70
CA ALA A 29 7.96 25.15 -22.82
C ALA A 29 6.70 25.60 -23.60
N LEU A 30 5.65 26.00 -22.91
CA LEU A 30 4.42 26.49 -23.52
C LEU A 30 4.63 27.81 -24.28
N ILE A 31 5.47 28.73 -23.74
CA ILE A 31 5.80 29.99 -24.39
C ILE A 31 6.67 29.78 -25.66
N ALA A 32 7.64 28.89 -25.58
CA ALA A 32 8.57 28.60 -26.68
C ALA A 32 7.87 28.10 -27.95
N VAL A 33 6.67 27.55 -27.81
CA VAL A 33 5.84 26.99 -28.90
C VAL A 33 5.26 28.03 -29.83
N GLN A 34 5.05 29.24 -29.40
CA GLN A 34 4.35 30.29 -30.20
C GLN A 34 5.04 30.63 -31.53
N GLY A 35 6.23 30.05 -31.82
CA GLY A 35 7.02 30.41 -32.99
C GLY A 35 7.42 29.32 -34.00
N THR A 36 7.32 28.02 -33.74
CA THR A 36 8.19 27.11 -34.50
C THR A 36 7.66 25.71 -34.86
N ILE A 37 6.42 25.29 -34.58
CA ILE A 37 6.06 23.88 -34.74
C ILE A 37 5.08 23.61 -35.88
N SER A 38 5.58 23.00 -36.96
CA SER A 38 4.80 22.57 -38.12
C SER A 38 4.45 21.06 -38.16
N THR A 39 4.99 20.24 -37.25
CA THR A 39 4.78 18.78 -37.26
C THR A 39 4.22 18.27 -35.92
N GLY A 40 3.34 17.25 -36.01
CA GLY A 40 2.76 16.63 -34.80
C GLY A 40 3.82 16.07 -33.83
N LEU A 41 4.93 15.48 -34.34
CA LEU A 41 6.03 14.99 -33.53
C LEU A 41 6.74 16.11 -32.75
N GLY A 42 6.92 17.29 -33.39
CA GLY A 42 7.50 18.47 -32.75
C GLY A 42 6.68 18.97 -31.55
N ILE A 43 5.34 18.92 -31.64
CA ILE A 43 4.45 19.28 -30.53
C ILE A 43 4.62 18.29 -29.39
N TRP A 44 4.61 16.99 -29.67
CA TRP A 44 4.74 15.96 -28.64
C TRP A 44 6.08 16.02 -27.91
N CYS A 45 7.19 16.03 -28.63
CA CYS A 45 8.53 16.03 -28.04
C CYS A 45 8.96 17.41 -27.49
N GLY A 46 8.44 18.51 -28.11
CA GLY A 46 8.80 19.87 -27.71
C GLY A 46 8.03 20.39 -26.52
N ILE A 47 6.80 19.90 -26.29
CA ILE A 47 5.91 20.45 -25.27
C ILE A 47 5.30 19.39 -24.40
N VAL A 48 4.48 18.50 -24.99
CA VAL A 48 3.60 17.63 -24.20
C VAL A 48 4.41 16.72 -23.29
N LEU A 49 5.38 15.99 -23.83
CA LEU A 49 6.17 15.05 -23.04
C LEU A 49 7.12 15.73 -22.04
N PRO A 50 7.84 16.83 -22.36
CA PRO A 50 8.60 17.56 -21.35
C PRO A 50 7.74 18.14 -20.23
N CYS A 51 6.56 18.71 -20.54
CA CYS A 51 5.62 19.19 -19.53
C CYS A 51 5.14 18.04 -18.63
N VAL A 52 4.76 16.92 -19.21
CA VAL A 52 4.37 15.69 -18.45
C VAL A 52 5.54 15.21 -17.59
N ALA A 53 6.76 15.21 -18.11
CA ALA A 53 7.96 14.81 -17.36
C ALA A 53 8.20 15.73 -16.14
N ALA A 54 8.09 17.05 -16.32
CA ALA A 54 8.27 18.01 -15.23
C ALA A 54 7.20 17.86 -14.13
N ILE A 55 5.94 17.71 -14.52
CA ILE A 55 4.82 17.49 -13.59
C ILE A 55 5.01 16.17 -12.85
N LEU A 56 5.31 15.06 -13.55
CA LEU A 56 5.52 13.75 -12.94
C LEU A 56 6.73 13.77 -11.98
N PHE A 57 7.81 14.45 -12.34
CA PHE A 57 8.98 14.57 -11.47
C PHE A 57 8.60 15.26 -10.15
N ALA A 58 7.91 16.40 -10.22
CA ALA A 58 7.46 17.13 -9.06
C ALA A 58 6.49 16.30 -8.20
N LEU A 59 5.51 15.65 -8.81
CA LEU A 59 4.54 14.80 -8.12
C LEU A 59 5.23 13.63 -7.41
N ILE A 60 6.15 12.94 -8.06
CA ILE A 60 6.89 11.83 -7.43
C ILE A 60 7.72 12.33 -6.25
N ALA A 61 8.43 13.44 -6.40
CA ALA A 61 9.27 13.98 -5.34
C ALA A 61 8.45 14.46 -4.12
N ILE A 62 7.24 15.00 -4.34
CA ILE A 62 6.40 15.56 -3.28
C ILE A 62 5.43 14.49 -2.72
N CYS A 63 4.67 13.80 -3.58
CA CYS A 63 3.53 12.99 -3.16
C CYS A 63 3.92 11.58 -2.71
N ALA A 64 4.97 10.97 -3.29
CA ALA A 64 5.41 9.61 -2.93
C ALA A 64 6.16 9.52 -1.58
N GLY A 65 6.09 10.54 -0.73
CA GLY A 65 6.76 10.57 0.57
C GLY A 65 8.28 10.77 0.48
N GLY A 66 8.78 10.96 -0.71
CA GLY A 66 10.21 10.98 -1.00
C GLY A 66 10.87 9.59 -0.98
N GLU A 67 10.21 8.56 -0.44
CA GLU A 67 10.75 7.21 -0.32
C GLU A 67 10.88 6.48 -1.67
N MET A 68 10.13 6.93 -2.66
CA MET A 68 10.17 6.37 -4.02
C MET A 68 10.94 7.24 -5.01
N LEU A 69 11.94 7.96 -4.53
CA LEU A 69 12.77 8.87 -5.34
C LEU A 69 13.33 8.19 -6.61
N TYR A 70 13.63 6.89 -6.55
CA TYR A 70 14.07 6.11 -7.72
C TYR A 70 13.09 6.16 -8.92
N ARG A 71 11.80 6.43 -8.69
CA ARG A 71 10.80 6.57 -9.75
C ARG A 71 10.94 7.84 -10.56
N THR A 72 11.67 8.84 -10.04
CA THR A 72 12.00 10.05 -10.80
C THR A 72 12.88 9.75 -12.02
N ALA A 73 13.49 8.57 -12.08
CA ALA A 73 14.20 8.14 -13.29
C ALA A 73 13.29 8.13 -14.52
N VAL A 74 12.00 7.75 -14.39
CA VAL A 74 11.06 7.70 -15.53
C VAL A 74 10.88 9.07 -16.20
N PRO A 75 10.46 10.13 -15.47
CA PRO A 75 10.36 11.45 -16.08
C PRO A 75 11.69 12.00 -16.58
N VAL A 76 12.82 11.67 -15.93
CA VAL A 76 14.15 12.07 -16.40
C VAL A 76 14.49 11.40 -17.74
N TRP A 77 14.15 10.13 -17.94
CA TRP A 77 14.32 9.47 -19.23
C TRP A 77 13.43 10.10 -20.30
N ILE A 78 12.15 10.36 -20.01
CA ILE A 78 11.22 11.02 -20.95
C ILE A 78 11.77 12.38 -21.37
N TRP A 79 12.15 13.21 -20.42
CA TRP A 79 12.75 14.52 -20.67
C TRP A 79 14.01 14.43 -21.53
N SER A 80 14.96 13.56 -21.16
CA SER A 80 16.24 13.43 -21.86
C SER A 80 16.08 12.94 -23.32
N ILE A 81 15.14 12.03 -23.57
CA ILE A 81 14.84 11.57 -24.94
C ILE A 81 14.24 12.71 -25.75
N CYS A 82 13.30 13.47 -25.19
CA CYS A 82 12.71 14.63 -25.88
C CYS A 82 13.76 15.69 -26.23
N PHE A 83 14.64 16.00 -25.28
CA PHE A 83 15.74 16.94 -25.49
C PHE A 83 16.73 16.45 -26.56
N ALA A 84 17.06 15.16 -26.58
CA ALA A 84 17.91 14.57 -27.62
C ALA A 84 17.27 14.65 -29.01
N ILE A 85 15.96 14.37 -29.13
CA ILE A 85 15.20 14.49 -30.39
C ILE A 85 15.23 15.95 -30.88
N GLN A 86 14.93 16.91 -30.00
CA GLN A 86 14.92 18.32 -30.37
C GLN A 86 16.28 18.83 -30.83
N SER A 87 17.37 18.37 -30.20
CA SER A 87 18.74 18.78 -30.56
C SER A 87 19.17 18.32 -31.95
N GLY A 88 18.64 17.18 -32.41
CA GLY A 88 19.03 16.54 -33.69
C GLY A 88 20.50 16.09 -33.80
N LYS A 89 21.27 16.22 -32.71
CA LYS A 89 22.73 15.95 -32.70
C LYS A 89 23.05 14.62 -32.05
N VAL A 90 23.77 13.72 -32.71
CA VAL A 90 24.17 12.40 -32.20
C VAL A 90 24.91 12.48 -30.87
N ILE A 91 25.81 13.47 -30.70
CA ILE A 91 26.57 13.66 -29.49
C ILE A 91 25.65 13.93 -28.29
N VAL A 92 24.52 14.67 -28.48
CA VAL A 92 23.54 14.95 -27.44
C VAL A 92 22.79 13.67 -27.05
N TRP A 93 22.47 12.79 -28.02
CA TRP A 93 21.90 11.47 -27.74
C TRP A 93 22.80 10.65 -26.82
N ILE A 94 24.09 10.58 -27.14
CA ILE A 94 25.06 9.84 -26.31
C ILE A 94 25.16 10.45 -24.91
N ALA A 95 25.24 11.79 -24.80
CA ALA A 95 25.28 12.47 -23.52
C ALA A 95 24.00 12.24 -22.67
N CYS A 96 22.82 12.30 -23.29
CA CYS A 96 21.54 12.01 -22.63
C CYS A 96 21.45 10.56 -22.14
N LEU A 97 21.91 9.59 -22.92
CA LEU A 97 21.95 8.19 -22.48
C LEU A 97 22.87 7.99 -21.28
N LEU A 98 24.09 8.55 -21.33
CA LEU A 98 25.03 8.47 -20.21
C LEU A 98 24.48 9.14 -18.95
N PHE A 99 23.82 10.30 -19.10
CA PHE A 99 23.15 11.00 -18.02
C PHE A 99 22.04 10.13 -17.41
N CYS A 100 21.15 9.58 -18.22
CA CYS A 100 20.03 8.74 -17.78
C CYS A 100 20.52 7.49 -17.03
N PHE A 101 21.54 6.79 -17.54
CA PHE A 101 22.11 5.65 -16.85
C PHE A 101 22.78 6.04 -15.53
N GLY A 102 23.57 7.12 -15.52
CA GLY A 102 24.20 7.66 -14.31
C GLY A 102 23.16 8.05 -13.27
N TYR A 103 22.13 8.83 -13.67
CA TYR A 103 21.05 9.24 -12.79
C TYR A 103 20.31 8.03 -12.19
N THR A 104 19.88 7.09 -13.02
CA THR A 104 19.17 5.89 -12.59
C THR A 104 20.02 5.04 -11.65
N HIS A 105 21.32 4.96 -11.88
CA HIS A 105 22.26 4.20 -11.05
C HIS A 105 22.43 4.80 -9.67
N ILE A 106 22.53 6.13 -9.59
CA ILE A 106 22.66 6.87 -8.31
C ILE A 106 21.35 6.80 -7.54
N ILE A 107 20.21 7.16 -8.17
CA ILE A 107 18.89 7.17 -7.53
C ILE A 107 18.45 5.75 -7.11
N GLY A 108 18.86 4.71 -7.83
CA GLY A 108 18.64 3.31 -7.45
C GLY A 108 19.55 2.81 -6.33
N GLY A 109 20.37 3.68 -5.73
CA GLY A 109 21.22 3.37 -4.58
C GLY A 109 22.45 2.51 -4.89
N LYS A 110 22.80 2.38 -6.18
CA LYS A 110 23.98 1.61 -6.63
C LYS A 110 25.27 2.44 -6.65
N ALA A 111 25.16 3.78 -6.61
CA ALA A 111 26.26 4.70 -6.48
C ALA A 111 25.98 5.74 -5.38
N LYS A 112 27.02 6.43 -4.88
CA LYS A 112 26.88 7.40 -3.80
C LYS A 112 26.12 8.65 -4.25
N LYS A 113 25.24 9.17 -3.38
CA LYS A 113 24.47 10.39 -3.58
C LYS A 113 25.31 11.59 -4.06
N VAL A 114 26.55 11.70 -3.62
CA VAL A 114 27.43 12.83 -3.95
C VAL A 114 27.62 13.03 -5.46
N TRP A 115 27.55 11.96 -6.25
CA TRP A 115 27.68 12.02 -7.71
C TRP A 115 26.48 12.60 -8.43
N LEU A 116 25.33 12.73 -7.75
CA LEU A 116 24.12 13.30 -8.36
C LEU A 116 24.29 14.78 -8.70
N LEU A 117 24.95 15.54 -7.82
CA LEU A 117 25.13 17.00 -8.03
C LEU A 117 25.97 17.31 -9.27
N PRO A 118 27.19 16.77 -9.46
CA PRO A 118 27.97 17.06 -10.66
C PRO A 118 27.30 16.53 -11.93
N LEU A 119 26.56 15.41 -11.84
CA LEU A 119 25.83 14.88 -12.97
C LEU A 119 24.72 15.82 -13.43
N CYS A 120 23.89 16.34 -12.51
CA CYS A 120 22.82 17.30 -12.82
C CYS A 120 23.39 18.67 -13.24
N ALA A 121 24.51 19.09 -12.67
CA ALA A 121 25.18 20.34 -13.06
C ALA A 121 25.73 20.27 -14.50
N ALA A 122 26.27 19.12 -14.92
CA ALA A 122 26.68 18.90 -16.30
C ALA A 122 25.49 18.96 -17.29
N ALA A 123 24.35 18.35 -16.92
CA ALA A 123 23.12 18.44 -17.71
C ALA A 123 22.63 19.88 -17.83
N PHE A 124 22.64 20.64 -16.72
CA PHE A 124 22.26 22.06 -16.70
C PHE A 124 23.15 22.90 -17.63
N GLY A 125 24.46 22.73 -17.53
CA GLY A 125 25.42 23.41 -18.41
C GLY A 125 25.22 23.07 -19.90
N GLY A 126 24.92 21.81 -20.21
CA GLY A 126 24.58 21.36 -21.57
C GLY A 126 23.30 22.03 -22.12
N CYS A 127 22.27 22.15 -21.28
CA CYS A 127 21.01 22.84 -21.68
C CYS A 127 21.25 24.33 -21.92
N LEU A 128 22.04 24.99 -21.10
CA LEU A 128 22.43 26.39 -21.29
C LEU A 128 23.25 26.59 -22.60
N TYR A 129 24.19 25.69 -22.84
CA TYR A 129 25.01 25.72 -24.08
C TYR A 129 24.15 25.56 -25.36
N LEU A 130 23.08 24.77 -25.26
CA LEU A 130 22.13 24.57 -26.37
C LEU A 130 20.99 25.60 -26.40
N HIS A 131 21.05 26.63 -25.52
CA HIS A 131 20.08 27.72 -25.41
C HIS A 131 18.63 27.26 -25.18
N SER A 132 18.42 26.12 -24.48
CA SER A 132 17.11 25.62 -24.14
C SER A 132 16.73 26.02 -22.71
N LEU A 133 15.94 27.09 -22.55
CA LEU A 133 15.47 27.59 -21.28
C LEU A 133 14.57 26.56 -20.52
N PRO A 134 13.57 25.90 -21.17
CA PRO A 134 12.74 24.93 -20.50
C PRO A 134 13.56 23.77 -19.89
N ASP A 135 14.50 23.25 -20.64
CA ASP A 135 15.34 22.13 -20.21
C ASP A 135 16.35 22.53 -19.15
N ALA A 136 16.89 23.77 -19.23
CA ALA A 136 17.75 24.33 -18.17
C ALA A 136 16.96 24.47 -16.85
N LEU A 137 15.71 24.90 -16.87
CA LEU A 137 14.86 25.00 -15.68
C LEU A 137 14.55 23.61 -15.09
N PHE A 138 14.30 22.61 -15.93
CA PHE A 138 14.13 21.22 -15.48
C PHE A 138 15.40 20.72 -14.76
N ALA A 139 16.56 20.89 -15.36
CA ALA A 139 17.84 20.49 -14.79
C ALA A 139 18.17 21.26 -13.49
N ALA A 140 17.84 22.56 -13.44
CA ALA A 140 17.97 23.37 -12.23
C ALA A 140 17.11 22.83 -11.08
N GLY A 141 15.87 22.41 -11.39
CA GLY A 141 14.99 21.76 -10.41
C GLY A 141 15.58 20.48 -9.83
N MET A 142 16.26 19.67 -10.64
CA MET A 142 16.95 18.48 -10.15
C MET A 142 18.13 18.84 -9.21
N ILE A 143 18.89 19.89 -9.53
CA ILE A 143 19.98 20.39 -8.66
C ILE A 143 19.40 20.88 -7.33
N LEU A 144 18.33 21.67 -7.35
CA LEU A 144 17.68 22.18 -6.15
C LEU A 144 17.10 21.09 -5.25
N LEU A 145 16.77 19.93 -5.79
CA LEU A 145 16.31 18.79 -5.00
C LEU A 145 17.45 18.14 -4.20
N TRP A 146 18.70 18.26 -4.63
CA TRP A 146 19.84 17.56 -4.04
C TRP A 146 20.01 17.76 -2.52
N PRO A 147 19.87 18.96 -1.92
CA PRO A 147 19.99 19.14 -0.47
C PRO A 147 18.88 18.45 0.32
N ALA A 148 17.69 18.31 -0.29
CA ALA A 148 16.56 17.65 0.33
C ALA A 148 16.66 16.11 0.29
N ILE A 149 17.52 15.53 -0.57
CA ILE A 149 17.75 14.09 -0.66
C ILE A 149 18.62 13.64 0.54
N LYS A 150 18.11 12.66 1.29
CA LYS A 150 18.81 12.03 2.42
C LYS A 150 19.00 10.54 2.19
N VAL A 151 19.89 9.92 2.96
CA VAL A 151 20.14 8.48 2.96
C VAL A 151 19.50 7.88 4.21
N HIS A 152 18.76 6.79 4.07
CA HIS A 152 18.27 6.01 5.20
C HIS A 152 19.43 5.28 5.89
N THR A 153 19.48 5.37 7.22
CA THR A 153 20.51 4.73 8.06
C THR A 153 19.90 3.78 9.10
N ASP A 154 18.58 3.58 9.06
CA ASP A 154 17.82 2.86 10.09
C ASP A 154 17.88 1.33 9.96
N GLY A 155 18.55 0.79 8.95
CA GLY A 155 18.66 -0.66 8.72
C GLY A 155 17.37 -1.36 8.29
N LYS A 156 16.25 -0.61 8.16
CA LYS A 156 14.96 -1.14 7.74
C LYS A 156 14.91 -1.33 6.22
N TRP A 157 13.92 -2.12 5.80
CA TRP A 157 13.61 -2.23 4.38
C TRP A 157 12.97 -0.92 3.87
N HIS A 158 13.42 -0.50 2.69
CA HIS A 158 12.86 0.64 1.97
C HIS A 158 12.55 0.25 0.52
N PRO A 159 11.48 0.82 -0.08
CA PRO A 159 11.09 0.48 -1.44
C PRO A 159 12.21 0.70 -2.45
N THR A 160 12.40 -0.27 -3.35
CA THR A 160 13.34 -0.21 -4.47
C THR A 160 12.59 -0.27 -5.81
N TRP A 161 13.31 -0.28 -6.93
CA TRP A 161 12.69 -0.35 -8.25
C TRP A 161 11.72 -1.54 -8.37
N GLY A 162 10.48 -1.24 -8.71
CA GLY A 162 9.40 -2.21 -8.84
C GLY A 162 8.63 -2.51 -7.56
N ASP A 163 9.05 -1.99 -6.42
CA ASP A 163 8.31 -2.08 -5.16
C ASP A 163 7.26 -0.97 -5.06
N ARG A 164 6.36 -1.10 -4.10
CA ARG A 164 5.37 -0.09 -3.72
C ARG A 164 5.75 0.49 -2.35
N ILE A 165 5.16 1.63 -1.99
CA ILE A 165 5.37 2.22 -0.67
C ILE A 165 4.71 1.38 0.44
N ASP A 166 3.67 0.62 0.07
CA ASP A 166 2.89 -0.25 0.95
C ASP A 166 3.20 -1.75 0.79
N GLY A 167 4.25 -2.10 0.01
CA GLY A 167 4.63 -3.51 -0.13
C GLY A 167 5.83 -3.76 -1.04
N ARG A 168 6.60 -4.79 -0.70
CA ARG A 168 7.73 -5.30 -1.47
C ARG A 168 7.26 -6.27 -2.55
N ARG A 169 7.72 -6.13 -3.78
CA ARG A 169 7.36 -7.05 -4.87
C ARG A 169 7.91 -8.45 -4.60
N VAL A 170 7.04 -9.45 -4.66
CA VAL A 170 7.42 -10.87 -4.58
C VAL A 170 7.96 -11.29 -5.95
N ARG A 171 9.27 -11.50 -6.04
CA ARG A 171 9.96 -11.90 -7.27
C ARG A 171 10.24 -13.40 -7.30
N THR A 172 10.12 -14.06 -6.15
CA THR A 172 10.40 -15.48 -5.91
C THR A 172 9.17 -16.37 -6.11
N ALA A 173 7.98 -15.78 -6.33
CA ALA A 173 6.76 -16.52 -6.61
C ALA A 173 6.89 -17.38 -7.87
N GLN A 174 6.26 -18.54 -7.89
CA GLN A 174 6.25 -19.43 -9.06
C GLN A 174 5.65 -18.74 -10.29
N VAL A 175 6.05 -19.17 -11.48
CA VAL A 175 5.60 -18.55 -12.75
C VAL A 175 4.07 -18.60 -12.86
N MET A 176 3.43 -19.70 -12.46
CA MET A 176 1.97 -19.83 -12.47
C MET A 176 1.30 -18.83 -11.52
N GLU A 177 1.81 -18.63 -10.31
CA GLU A 177 1.29 -17.62 -9.39
C GLU A 177 1.40 -16.20 -9.99
N GLN A 178 2.53 -15.89 -10.63
CA GLN A 178 2.74 -14.58 -11.24
C GLN A 178 1.82 -14.29 -12.41
N ILE A 179 1.48 -15.32 -13.23
CA ILE A 179 0.65 -15.16 -14.42
C ILE A 179 -0.85 -15.13 -14.09
N THR A 180 -1.26 -15.73 -12.97
CA THR A 180 -2.66 -15.82 -12.52
C THR A 180 -3.35 -14.46 -12.45
N ALA A 181 -2.64 -13.42 -12.02
CA ALA A 181 -3.18 -12.06 -11.95
C ALA A 181 -3.54 -11.45 -13.33
N TYR A 182 -3.03 -12.00 -14.43
CA TYR A 182 -3.40 -11.58 -15.79
C TYR A 182 -4.66 -12.28 -16.29
N PHE A 183 -4.86 -13.55 -15.94
CA PHE A 183 -6.07 -14.30 -16.28
C PHE A 183 -7.26 -13.93 -15.40
N MET A 184 -7.01 -13.58 -14.14
CA MET A 184 -8.02 -13.10 -13.19
C MET A 184 -7.73 -11.63 -12.85
N PRO A 185 -8.16 -10.66 -13.68
CA PRO A 185 -7.80 -9.26 -13.50
C PRO A 185 -8.48 -8.60 -12.28
N ASN A 186 -9.66 -9.10 -11.88
CA ASN A 186 -10.48 -8.56 -10.81
C ASN A 186 -10.49 -9.51 -9.60
N ARG A 187 -10.60 -8.95 -8.38
CA ARG A 187 -10.73 -9.73 -7.14
C ARG A 187 -12.04 -10.52 -7.10
N THR A 188 -13.12 -9.92 -7.57
CA THR A 188 -14.44 -10.56 -7.62
C THR A 188 -14.42 -11.87 -8.44
N GLY A 189 -13.60 -11.94 -9.49
CA GLY A 189 -13.41 -13.16 -10.29
C GLY A 189 -12.40 -14.15 -9.71
N ALA A 190 -11.64 -13.74 -8.68
CA ALA A 190 -10.58 -14.55 -8.05
C ALA A 190 -10.95 -14.94 -6.59
N ASN A 191 -12.23 -14.99 -6.27
CA ASN A 191 -12.71 -15.26 -4.92
C ASN A 191 -12.74 -16.75 -4.60
N ASN A 192 -12.04 -17.17 -3.56
CA ASN A 192 -12.24 -18.45 -2.91
C ASN A 192 -13.04 -18.27 -1.61
N LEU A 193 -14.17 -18.98 -1.51
CA LEU A 193 -15.12 -18.86 -0.40
C LEU A 193 -14.99 -20.11 0.51
N PHE A 194 -14.70 -19.88 1.79
CA PHE A 194 -14.61 -20.92 2.80
C PHE A 194 -15.56 -20.64 3.96
N ALA A 195 -16.22 -21.67 4.45
CA ALA A 195 -17.03 -21.62 5.66
C ALA A 195 -16.52 -22.65 6.65
N GLU A 196 -16.21 -22.21 7.86
CA GLU A 196 -15.64 -23.05 8.91
C GLU A 196 -16.28 -22.75 10.26
N SER A 197 -16.23 -23.73 11.13
CA SER A 197 -16.74 -23.62 12.51
C SER A 197 -15.66 -24.05 13.49
N VAL A 198 -15.57 -23.32 14.62
CA VAL A 198 -14.67 -23.67 15.71
C VAL A 198 -15.43 -23.78 17.02
N GLU A 199 -15.12 -24.79 17.80
CA GLU A 199 -15.59 -24.93 19.18
C GLU A 199 -14.90 -23.88 20.06
N ILE A 200 -15.67 -23.12 20.85
CA ILE A 200 -15.20 -21.90 21.53
C ILE A 200 -15.20 -21.97 23.05
N THR A 201 -15.35 -23.14 23.68
CA THR A 201 -15.37 -23.24 25.16
C THR A 201 -14.06 -22.74 25.76
N GLU A 202 -12.92 -23.18 25.22
CA GLU A 202 -11.60 -22.72 25.69
C GLU A 202 -11.36 -21.24 25.36
N LEU A 203 -11.80 -20.80 24.18
CA LEU A 203 -11.70 -19.40 23.80
C LEU A 203 -12.53 -18.48 24.73
N GLU A 204 -13.73 -18.92 25.16
CA GLU A 204 -14.53 -18.17 26.12
C GLU A 204 -13.88 -18.14 27.52
N ARG A 205 -13.24 -19.24 27.95
CA ARG A 205 -12.47 -19.30 29.19
C ARG A 205 -11.27 -18.33 29.14
N TYR A 206 -10.55 -18.35 28.00
CA TYR A 206 -9.45 -17.44 27.76
C TYR A 206 -9.87 -15.98 27.82
N ILE A 207 -10.95 -15.60 27.13
CA ILE A 207 -11.48 -14.23 27.17
C ILE A 207 -11.85 -13.80 28.59
N ARG A 208 -12.51 -14.68 29.37
CA ARG A 208 -12.84 -14.38 30.78
C ARG A 208 -11.60 -14.21 31.63
N ARG A 209 -10.56 -15.03 31.41
CA ARG A 209 -9.26 -14.91 32.09
C ARG A 209 -8.63 -13.56 31.79
N LYS A 210 -8.52 -13.17 30.51
CA LYS A 210 -7.94 -11.89 30.08
C LYS A 210 -8.64 -10.69 30.67
N ARG A 211 -9.96 -10.74 30.84
CA ARG A 211 -10.72 -9.67 31.51
C ARG A 211 -10.38 -9.58 33.01
N LYS A 212 -10.17 -10.69 33.68
CA LYS A 212 -9.73 -10.74 35.07
C LYS A 212 -8.29 -10.23 35.25
N GLU A 213 -7.43 -10.43 34.25
CA GLU A 213 -6.05 -9.95 34.21
C GLU A 213 -5.92 -8.44 33.89
N GLY A 214 -7.04 -7.71 33.84
CA GLY A 214 -7.08 -6.25 33.66
C GLY A 214 -7.40 -5.77 32.25
N LEU A 215 -7.58 -6.67 31.27
CA LEU A 215 -8.04 -6.33 29.92
C LEU A 215 -9.58 -6.34 29.87
N THR A 216 -10.22 -5.44 30.60
CA THR A 216 -11.67 -5.45 30.90
C THR A 216 -12.57 -5.50 29.67
N GLY A 217 -12.16 -4.89 28.56
CA GLY A 217 -12.87 -4.88 27.27
C GLY A 217 -12.47 -6.01 26.30
N PHE A 218 -11.62 -6.95 26.72
CA PHE A 218 -11.17 -8.03 25.84
C PHE A 218 -12.35 -8.87 25.34
N SER A 219 -12.45 -9.08 24.04
CA SER A 219 -13.60 -9.68 23.38
C SER A 219 -13.17 -10.70 22.33
N MET A 220 -14.17 -11.39 21.73
CA MET A 220 -13.98 -12.31 20.62
C MET A 220 -13.21 -11.67 19.47
N THR A 221 -13.51 -10.41 19.13
CA THR A 221 -12.86 -9.66 18.07
C THR A 221 -11.34 -9.58 18.27
N HIS A 222 -10.90 -9.28 19.51
CA HIS A 222 -9.48 -9.19 19.84
C HIS A 222 -8.76 -10.53 19.72
N ALA A 223 -9.41 -11.61 20.17
CA ALA A 223 -8.84 -12.96 20.09
C ALA A 223 -8.73 -13.43 18.63
N VAL A 224 -9.76 -13.18 17.81
CA VAL A 224 -9.77 -13.48 16.37
C VAL A 224 -8.67 -12.71 15.63
N MET A 225 -8.52 -11.41 15.91
CA MET A 225 -7.43 -10.60 15.34
C MET A 225 -6.05 -11.10 15.77
N ALA A 226 -5.86 -11.44 17.05
CA ALA A 226 -4.60 -11.98 17.54
C ALA A 226 -4.26 -13.33 16.89
N ALA A 227 -5.25 -14.20 16.70
CA ALA A 227 -5.08 -15.44 15.97
C ALA A 227 -4.69 -15.20 14.50
N TYR A 228 -5.29 -14.22 13.84
CA TYR A 228 -4.92 -13.85 12.47
C TYR A 228 -3.48 -13.33 12.40
N VAL A 229 -3.09 -12.43 13.28
CA VAL A 229 -1.70 -11.91 13.37
C VAL A 229 -0.71 -13.05 13.57
N ARG A 230 -1.00 -13.99 14.48
CA ARG A 230 -0.18 -15.19 14.70
C ARG A 230 -0.15 -16.09 13.47
N THR A 231 -1.24 -16.17 12.72
CA THR A 231 -1.30 -16.94 11.48
C THR A 231 -0.39 -16.35 10.42
N VAL A 232 -0.38 -15.02 10.27
CA VAL A 232 0.53 -14.31 9.36
C VAL A 232 2.00 -14.53 9.74
N ALA A 233 2.31 -14.57 11.04
CA ALA A 233 3.68 -14.84 11.51
C ALA A 233 4.23 -16.17 11.00
N LYS A 234 3.37 -17.19 10.86
CA LYS A 234 3.73 -18.52 10.36
C LYS A 234 3.51 -18.68 8.85
N TYR A 235 2.51 -18.00 8.31
CA TYR A 235 2.10 -18.09 6.91
C TYR A 235 2.11 -16.70 6.27
N PRO A 236 3.29 -16.13 5.99
CA PRO A 236 3.43 -14.74 5.58
C PRO A 236 2.85 -14.42 4.19
N ALA A 237 2.64 -15.41 3.31
CA ALA A 237 1.98 -15.20 2.03
C ALA A 237 0.50 -14.76 2.19
N LEU A 238 -0.13 -14.99 3.36
CA LEU A 238 -1.44 -14.44 3.69
C LEU A 238 -1.45 -12.89 3.72
N ASN A 239 -0.28 -12.26 3.89
CA ASN A 239 -0.12 -10.81 3.90
C ASN A 239 0.34 -10.25 2.53
N ARG A 240 0.22 -11.05 1.46
CA ARG A 240 0.41 -10.61 0.07
C ARG A 240 -0.82 -9.87 -0.43
N PHE A 241 -0.64 -9.11 -1.50
CA PHE A 241 -1.73 -8.48 -2.24
C PHE A 241 -1.38 -8.32 -3.71
N ILE A 242 -2.42 -8.12 -4.54
CA ILE A 242 -2.26 -7.86 -5.97
C ILE A 242 -2.49 -6.38 -6.25
N ALA A 243 -1.56 -5.77 -6.96
CA ALA A 243 -1.72 -4.44 -7.54
C ALA A 243 -0.97 -4.36 -8.86
N GLY A 244 -1.57 -3.73 -9.88
CA GLY A 244 -0.96 -3.66 -11.21
C GLY A 244 -0.58 -5.03 -11.77
N GLN A 245 -1.41 -6.06 -11.50
CA GLN A 245 -1.20 -7.46 -11.93
C GLN A 245 0.14 -8.06 -11.45
N ARG A 246 0.61 -7.62 -10.28
CA ARG A 246 1.83 -8.12 -9.64
C ARG A 246 1.56 -8.46 -8.19
N ILE A 247 2.28 -9.44 -7.69
CA ILE A 247 2.22 -9.88 -6.30
C ILE A 247 3.16 -9.01 -5.46
N TYR A 248 2.65 -8.48 -4.37
CA TYR A 248 3.40 -7.75 -3.37
C TYR A 248 3.16 -8.35 -1.99
N SER A 249 4.15 -8.26 -1.11
CA SER A 249 4.04 -8.60 0.30
C SER A 249 4.16 -7.35 1.16
N ARG A 250 3.29 -7.22 2.17
CA ARG A 250 3.40 -6.15 3.19
C ARG A 250 4.48 -6.46 4.22
N GLY A 251 5.06 -7.66 4.18
CA GLY A 251 6.04 -8.08 5.17
C GLY A 251 5.45 -8.11 6.58
N GLU A 252 6.07 -7.40 7.50
CA GLU A 252 5.68 -7.37 8.91
C GLU A 252 4.56 -6.36 9.25
N ASP A 253 4.08 -5.58 8.28
CA ASP A 253 2.96 -4.66 8.48
C ASP A 253 1.61 -5.34 8.17
N ILE A 254 0.86 -5.66 9.21
CA ILE A 254 -0.48 -6.25 9.10
C ILE A 254 -1.52 -5.15 9.29
N ALA A 255 -2.01 -4.60 8.19
CA ALA A 255 -3.04 -3.56 8.20
C ALA A 255 -4.44 -4.18 8.29
N VAL A 256 -5.00 -4.19 9.48
CA VAL A 256 -6.35 -4.71 9.76
C VAL A 256 -7.37 -3.59 9.57
N CYS A 257 -8.35 -3.84 8.71
CA CYS A 257 -9.47 -2.92 8.47
C CYS A 257 -10.75 -3.46 9.11
N MET A 258 -11.54 -2.59 9.70
CA MET A 258 -12.85 -2.94 10.28
C MET A 258 -13.78 -1.74 10.31
N THR A 259 -15.07 -2.00 10.12
CA THR A 259 -16.13 -1.01 10.35
C THR A 259 -16.61 -1.11 11.79
N VAL A 260 -16.68 0.01 12.48
CA VAL A 260 -17.18 0.13 13.85
C VAL A 260 -18.32 1.13 13.88
N LYS A 261 -19.48 0.73 14.40
CA LYS A 261 -20.58 1.66 14.64
C LYS A 261 -20.31 2.51 15.87
N LYS A 262 -20.56 3.81 15.78
CA LYS A 262 -20.46 4.72 16.94
C LYS A 262 -21.50 4.35 17.99
N GLU A 263 -22.72 3.99 17.56
CA GLU A 263 -23.83 3.49 18.38
C GLU A 263 -24.46 2.28 17.71
N LEU A 264 -25.07 1.38 18.50
CA LEU A 264 -25.75 0.18 17.98
C LEU A 264 -27.18 0.50 17.50
N THR A 265 -27.33 1.53 16.66
CA THR A 265 -28.60 1.92 16.02
C THR A 265 -28.47 1.82 14.50
N ALA A 266 -29.59 1.61 13.81
CA ALA A 266 -29.60 1.50 12.35
C ALA A 266 -29.13 2.80 11.67
N GLN A 267 -29.39 3.94 12.28
CA GLN A 267 -29.07 5.29 11.77
C GLN A 267 -27.68 5.77 12.17
N ALA A 268 -26.98 5.10 13.11
CA ALA A 268 -25.66 5.51 13.54
C ALA A 268 -24.66 5.40 12.38
N PRO A 269 -23.83 6.42 12.17
CA PRO A 269 -22.80 6.38 11.14
C PRO A 269 -21.78 5.28 11.43
N ASP A 270 -21.33 4.63 10.38
CA ASP A 270 -20.24 3.67 10.41
C ASP A 270 -18.91 4.41 10.36
N SER A 271 -17.99 4.11 11.27
CA SER A 271 -16.61 4.60 11.22
C SER A 271 -15.69 3.49 10.74
N LEU A 272 -14.87 3.80 9.75
CA LEU A 272 -13.87 2.89 9.23
C LEU A 272 -12.57 3.07 10.01
N ILE A 273 -12.05 2.00 10.57
CA ILE A 273 -10.79 1.99 11.29
C ILE A 273 -9.76 1.11 10.57
N LYS A 274 -8.52 1.54 10.58
CA LYS A 274 -7.35 0.77 10.16
C LYS A 274 -6.34 0.72 11.29
N VAL A 275 -5.93 -0.49 11.65
CA VAL A 275 -4.96 -0.74 12.72
C VAL A 275 -3.77 -1.47 12.15
N HIS A 276 -2.56 -0.97 12.41
CA HIS A 276 -1.31 -1.61 12.03
C HIS A 276 -0.81 -2.49 13.17
N LEU A 277 -0.68 -3.78 12.88
CA LEU A 277 -0.22 -4.81 13.80
C LEU A 277 1.07 -5.43 13.28
N HIS A 278 1.88 -5.97 14.20
CA HIS A 278 3.12 -6.66 13.85
C HIS A 278 2.96 -8.16 14.08
N PRO A 279 3.58 -9.05 13.28
CA PRO A 279 3.47 -10.51 13.45
C PRO A 279 3.86 -11.02 14.85
N SER A 280 4.72 -10.30 15.55
CA SER A 280 5.12 -10.61 16.93
C SER A 280 4.15 -10.10 18.00
N ASP A 281 3.09 -9.37 17.64
CA ASP A 281 2.16 -8.82 18.63
C ASP A 281 1.42 -9.93 19.38
N THR A 282 1.39 -9.81 20.70
CA THR A 282 0.61 -10.67 21.59
C THR A 282 -0.86 -10.23 21.62
N ALA A 283 -1.76 -11.07 22.14
CA ALA A 283 -3.17 -10.73 22.30
C ALA A 283 -3.40 -9.44 23.10
N ALA A 284 -2.57 -9.17 24.11
CA ALA A 284 -2.63 -7.95 24.89
C ALA A 284 -2.20 -6.70 24.09
N GLN A 285 -1.19 -6.83 23.23
CA GLN A 285 -0.74 -5.75 22.36
C GLN A 285 -1.77 -5.45 21.27
N VAL A 286 -2.34 -6.49 20.64
CA VAL A 286 -3.45 -6.35 19.69
C VAL A 286 -4.63 -5.62 20.34
N TYR A 287 -5.02 -6.01 21.56
CA TYR A 287 -6.08 -5.36 22.32
C TYR A 287 -5.82 -3.86 22.51
N ARG A 288 -4.61 -3.50 22.95
CA ARG A 288 -4.26 -2.09 23.22
C ARG A 288 -4.29 -1.26 21.93
N LYS A 289 -3.59 -1.71 20.88
CA LYS A 289 -3.51 -1.01 19.59
C LYS A 289 -4.90 -0.84 18.94
N PHE A 290 -5.72 -1.88 19.00
CA PHE A 290 -7.08 -1.82 18.44
C PHE A 290 -7.98 -0.86 19.20
N ASN A 291 -8.01 -0.94 20.54
CA ASN A 291 -8.86 -0.07 21.36
C ASN A 291 -8.43 1.39 21.32
N GLU A 292 -7.14 1.67 21.17
CA GLU A 292 -6.63 3.02 20.94
C GLU A 292 -7.26 3.62 19.68
N LYS A 293 -7.23 2.88 18.55
CA LYS A 293 -7.85 3.32 17.30
C LYS A 293 -9.37 3.43 17.38
N VAL A 294 -10.03 2.52 18.06
CA VAL A 294 -11.48 2.61 18.30
C VAL A 294 -11.82 3.84 19.12
N LYS A 295 -11.02 4.16 20.14
CA LYS A 295 -11.21 5.36 20.99
C LYS A 295 -11.00 6.64 20.18
N GLU A 296 -9.94 6.70 19.35
CA GLU A 296 -9.72 7.81 18.43
C GLU A 296 -10.93 8.01 17.51
N ALA A 297 -11.38 6.96 16.82
CA ALA A 297 -12.50 7.02 15.88
C ALA A 297 -13.84 7.40 16.54
N LYS A 298 -14.04 7.06 17.84
CA LYS A 298 -15.24 7.47 18.58
C LYS A 298 -15.20 8.90 19.07
N ASN A 299 -14.02 9.42 19.38
CA ASN A 299 -13.83 10.78 19.88
C ASN A 299 -13.84 11.83 18.75
N GLU A 300 -13.46 11.44 17.53
CA GLU A 300 -13.54 12.32 16.37
C GLU A 300 -15.00 12.44 15.92
N MET A 301 -15.52 13.68 15.77
CA MET A 301 -16.88 13.92 15.24
C MET A 301 -17.07 13.37 13.85
N GLU A 302 -16.03 13.47 13.04
CA GLU A 302 -15.91 12.84 11.73
C GLU A 302 -14.52 12.21 11.60
N THR A 303 -14.44 10.98 11.11
CA THR A 303 -13.12 10.43 10.77
C THR A 303 -12.58 11.12 9.52
N THR A 304 -11.27 11.20 9.38
CA THR A 304 -10.63 11.76 8.17
C THR A 304 -11.12 11.08 6.89
N ALA A 305 -11.49 9.80 6.97
CA ALA A 305 -12.07 9.05 5.86
C ALA A 305 -13.49 9.54 5.53
N ASP A 306 -14.32 9.81 6.55
CA ASP A 306 -15.70 10.29 6.35
C ASP A 306 -15.71 11.70 5.77
N ALA A 307 -14.86 12.60 6.28
CA ALA A 307 -14.68 13.95 5.74
C ALA A 307 -14.20 13.93 4.28
N MET A 308 -13.30 13.01 3.94
CA MET A 308 -12.82 12.82 2.58
C MET A 308 -13.93 12.32 1.65
N VAL A 309 -14.76 11.37 2.09
CA VAL A 309 -15.93 10.88 1.32
C VAL A 309 -16.95 11.99 1.11
N ALA A 310 -17.25 12.79 2.15
CA ALA A 310 -18.14 13.94 2.03
C ALA A 310 -17.60 14.97 1.01
N GLY A 311 -16.29 15.23 1.03
CA GLY A 311 -15.63 16.08 0.05
C GLY A 311 -15.74 15.54 -1.39
N PHE A 312 -15.62 14.23 -1.57
CA PHE A 312 -15.82 13.60 -2.89
C PHE A 312 -17.27 13.72 -3.39
N MET A 313 -18.26 13.65 -2.52
CA MET A 313 -19.66 13.81 -2.91
C MET A 313 -20.04 15.22 -3.35
N ALA A 314 -19.26 16.24 -2.96
CA ALA A 314 -19.41 17.61 -3.45
C ALA A 314 -18.92 17.82 -4.90
N ILE A 315 -18.16 16.84 -5.44
CA ILE A 315 -17.60 16.90 -6.80
C ILE A 315 -18.67 16.49 -7.82
N PRO A 316 -18.79 17.20 -8.96
CA PRO A 316 -19.69 16.79 -10.03
C PRO A 316 -19.46 15.35 -10.49
N ARG A 317 -20.52 14.59 -10.75
CA ARG A 317 -20.51 13.15 -11.03
C ARG A 317 -19.45 12.71 -12.04
N LEU A 318 -19.28 13.44 -13.15
CA LEU A 318 -18.30 13.11 -14.18
C LEU A 318 -16.86 13.32 -13.70
N ALA A 319 -16.62 14.41 -12.95
CA ALA A 319 -15.32 14.70 -12.37
C ALA A 319 -14.96 13.68 -11.27
N LEU A 320 -15.94 13.25 -10.46
CA LEU A 320 -15.76 12.19 -9.48
C LEU A 320 -15.42 10.85 -10.17
N LYS A 321 -16.13 10.48 -11.25
CA LYS A 321 -15.83 9.27 -12.02
C LYS A 321 -14.40 9.30 -12.59
N PHE A 322 -13.97 10.44 -13.11
CA PHE A 322 -12.61 10.66 -13.59
C PHE A 322 -11.58 10.55 -12.44
N ALA A 323 -11.85 11.19 -11.28
CA ALA A 323 -10.97 11.11 -10.12
C ALA A 323 -10.78 9.68 -9.61
N VAL A 324 -11.85 8.90 -9.52
CA VAL A 324 -11.79 7.48 -9.13
C VAL A 324 -11.02 6.65 -10.18
N TRP A 325 -11.25 6.90 -11.47
CA TRP A 325 -10.49 6.27 -12.54
C TRP A 325 -8.99 6.60 -12.44
N LEU A 326 -8.66 7.87 -12.22
CA LEU A 326 -7.28 8.31 -12.03
C LEU A 326 -6.63 7.65 -10.81
N LEU A 327 -7.33 7.56 -9.69
CA LEU A 327 -6.86 6.83 -8.50
C LEU A 327 -6.58 5.36 -8.79
N LYS A 328 -7.43 4.68 -9.57
CA LYS A 328 -7.20 3.30 -10.02
C LYS A 328 -5.94 3.20 -10.89
N CYS A 329 -5.73 4.13 -11.80
CA CYS A 329 -4.52 4.19 -12.61
C CYS A 329 -3.27 4.43 -11.75
N LEU A 330 -3.33 5.36 -10.80
CA LEU A 330 -2.23 5.62 -9.87
C LEU A 330 -1.93 4.39 -9.01
N ASP A 331 -2.96 3.69 -8.54
CA ASP A 331 -2.80 2.46 -7.75
C ASP A 331 -2.19 1.33 -8.57
N TYR A 332 -2.61 1.17 -9.83
CA TYR A 332 -2.03 0.20 -10.75
C TYR A 332 -0.51 0.35 -10.87
N PHE A 333 -0.01 1.59 -10.96
CA PHE A 333 1.43 1.88 -11.03
C PHE A 333 2.08 2.05 -9.65
N GLY A 334 1.32 1.90 -8.54
CA GLY A 334 1.78 2.11 -7.17
C GLY A 334 2.22 3.56 -6.90
N LEU A 335 1.54 4.52 -7.50
CA LEU A 335 1.79 5.97 -7.38
C LEU A 335 0.83 6.65 -6.39
N VAL A 336 -0.06 5.91 -5.75
CA VAL A 336 -0.97 6.48 -4.74
C VAL A 336 -0.14 7.03 -3.58
N PRO A 337 -0.36 8.28 -3.16
CA PRO A 337 0.34 8.88 -2.04
C PRO A 337 0.15 8.10 -0.73
N LYS A 338 1.20 8.05 0.10
CA LYS A 338 1.19 7.29 1.36
C LYS A 338 0.01 7.67 2.26
N PHE A 339 -0.30 8.96 2.39
CA PHE A 339 -1.40 9.43 3.24
C PHE A 339 -2.77 8.88 2.77
N LEU A 340 -2.99 8.76 1.45
CA LEU A 340 -4.22 8.16 0.93
C LEU A 340 -4.28 6.66 1.18
N LEU A 341 -3.15 5.96 1.07
CA LEU A 341 -3.07 4.54 1.42
C LEU A 341 -3.35 4.31 2.91
N GLU A 342 -2.87 5.19 3.79
CA GLU A 342 -3.09 5.10 5.25
C GLU A 342 -4.56 5.30 5.64
N ILE A 343 -5.25 6.28 5.06
CA ILE A 343 -6.66 6.54 5.38
C ILE A 343 -7.62 5.58 4.66
N SER A 344 -7.23 5.04 3.50
CA SER A 344 -8.10 4.19 2.70
C SER A 344 -8.36 2.83 3.37
N PRO A 345 -9.60 2.46 3.66
CA PRO A 345 -9.93 1.14 4.21
C PRO A 345 -9.81 0.01 3.17
N PHE A 346 -9.68 0.37 1.90
CA PHE A 346 -9.54 -0.58 0.78
C PHE A 346 -8.10 -1.03 0.55
N HIS A 347 -7.12 -0.43 1.25
CA HIS A 347 -5.70 -0.77 1.16
C HIS A 347 -5.24 -1.35 2.50
N GLY A 348 -5.37 -2.66 2.67
CA GLY A 348 -5.05 -3.36 3.90
C GLY A 348 -4.70 -4.82 3.68
N SER A 349 -4.42 -5.54 4.75
CA SER A 349 -4.11 -6.97 4.76
C SER A 349 -5.36 -7.82 4.89
N VAL A 350 -6.30 -7.39 5.71
CA VAL A 350 -7.54 -8.10 5.99
C VAL A 350 -8.64 -7.13 6.39
N TYR A 351 -9.86 -7.45 6.00
CA TYR A 351 -11.07 -6.79 6.48
C TYR A 351 -11.83 -7.73 7.41
N PHE A 352 -12.04 -7.32 8.66
CA PHE A 352 -12.84 -8.07 9.61
C PHE A 352 -14.24 -7.48 9.74
N THR A 353 -15.24 -8.37 9.88
CA THR A 353 -16.58 -7.96 10.30
C THR A 353 -17.13 -8.92 11.34
N ASN A 354 -17.66 -8.35 12.43
CA ASN A 354 -18.31 -9.09 13.51
C ASN A 354 -19.83 -8.85 13.41
N VAL A 355 -20.51 -9.72 12.69
CA VAL A 355 -21.98 -9.68 12.59
C VAL A 355 -22.67 -10.43 13.75
N GLY A 356 -21.90 -11.07 14.62
CA GLY A 356 -22.41 -11.71 15.83
C GLY A 356 -23.06 -10.72 16.80
N SER A 357 -22.60 -9.46 16.83
CA SER A 357 -23.25 -8.38 17.59
C SER A 357 -24.66 -8.05 17.08
N LEU A 358 -24.96 -8.36 15.82
CA LEU A 358 -26.27 -8.20 15.20
C LEU A 358 -27.14 -9.45 15.34
N GLY A 359 -26.64 -10.54 15.97
CA GLY A 359 -27.38 -11.78 16.19
C GLY A 359 -27.53 -12.68 14.97
N ILE A 360 -26.81 -12.41 13.86
CA ILE A 360 -26.90 -13.17 12.61
C ILE A 360 -25.72 -14.11 12.39
N LYS A 361 -25.89 -15.06 11.44
CA LYS A 361 -24.79 -15.92 10.97
C LYS A 361 -23.78 -15.09 10.17
N PRO A 362 -22.52 -15.56 10.03
CA PRO A 362 -21.55 -14.86 9.19
C PRO A 362 -22.02 -14.86 7.73
N VAL A 363 -21.61 -13.81 7.02
CA VAL A 363 -21.97 -13.62 5.61
C VAL A 363 -20.70 -13.72 4.75
N PHE A 364 -20.83 -14.27 3.56
CA PHE A 364 -19.78 -14.16 2.56
C PHE A 364 -19.80 -12.75 1.98
N HIS A 365 -18.82 -11.95 2.36
CA HIS A 365 -18.69 -10.59 1.85
C HIS A 365 -17.74 -10.58 0.65
N HIS A 366 -18.10 -9.88 -0.42
CA HIS A 366 -17.25 -9.75 -1.59
C HIS A 366 -15.96 -9.00 -1.28
N LEU A 367 -14.87 -9.32 -1.99
CA LEU A 367 -13.67 -8.50 -2.03
C LEU A 367 -13.92 -7.30 -2.95
N TYR A 368 -13.41 -6.13 -2.56
CA TYR A 368 -13.52 -4.93 -3.39
C TYR A 368 -12.52 -4.97 -4.53
N ASP A 369 -12.96 -4.67 -5.76
CA ASP A 369 -12.07 -4.51 -6.92
C ASP A 369 -11.22 -3.25 -6.86
N PHE A 370 -11.60 -2.28 -6.00
CA PHE A 370 -10.80 -1.12 -5.67
C PHE A 370 -9.92 -1.40 -4.44
N GLY A 371 -8.66 -0.97 -4.50
CA GLY A 371 -7.70 -1.17 -3.42
C GLY A 371 -6.96 -2.51 -3.46
N THR A 372 -6.51 -3.01 -2.32
CA THR A 372 -5.56 -4.14 -2.24
C THR A 372 -5.87 -5.16 -1.15
N VAL A 373 -7.03 -5.07 -0.47
CA VAL A 373 -7.41 -6.03 0.59
C VAL A 373 -7.66 -7.42 -0.01
N PRO A 374 -6.86 -8.44 0.33
CA PRO A 374 -6.97 -9.79 -0.26
C PRO A 374 -7.83 -10.74 0.55
N VAL A 375 -8.14 -10.40 1.80
CA VAL A 375 -8.85 -11.27 2.75
C VAL A 375 -10.01 -10.53 3.38
N PHE A 376 -11.19 -11.13 3.34
CA PHE A 376 -12.34 -10.73 4.12
C PHE A 376 -12.71 -11.86 5.07
N CYS A 377 -12.73 -11.60 6.38
CA CYS A 377 -13.10 -12.55 7.41
C CYS A 377 -14.32 -12.05 8.17
N ALA A 378 -15.43 -12.77 8.06
CA ALA A 378 -16.62 -12.49 8.85
C ALA A 378 -16.85 -13.61 9.88
N PHE A 379 -17.28 -13.23 11.07
CA PHE A 379 -17.73 -14.18 12.10
C PHE A 379 -19.08 -13.75 12.68
N GLY A 380 -19.89 -14.78 12.96
CA GLY A 380 -21.30 -14.60 13.29
C GLY A 380 -21.61 -14.70 14.78
N ARG A 381 -22.89 -14.91 15.07
CA ARG A 381 -23.35 -15.20 16.43
C ARG A 381 -22.83 -16.55 16.89
N LYS A 382 -22.64 -16.70 18.19
CA LYS A 382 -22.38 -17.99 18.81
C LYS A 382 -23.60 -18.89 18.66
N ARG A 383 -23.37 -20.13 18.28
CA ARG A 383 -24.43 -21.15 18.25
C ARG A 383 -24.13 -22.27 19.21
N ARG A 384 -25.16 -22.96 19.69
CA ARG A 384 -25.08 -24.20 20.45
C ARG A 384 -25.36 -25.37 19.51
N ALA A 385 -24.67 -26.45 19.70
CA ALA A 385 -24.89 -27.70 19.01
C ALA A 385 -24.75 -28.85 20.02
N GLU A 386 -25.58 -29.86 19.87
CA GLU A 386 -25.49 -31.09 20.61
C GLU A 386 -24.64 -32.06 19.80
N GLU A 387 -23.65 -32.68 20.46
CA GLU A 387 -22.77 -33.68 19.87
C GLU A 387 -22.78 -34.92 20.76
N ILE A 388 -22.65 -36.09 20.15
CA ILE A 388 -22.45 -37.35 20.87
C ILE A 388 -20.95 -37.52 21.09
N LYS A 389 -20.53 -37.53 22.36
CA LYS A 389 -19.16 -37.80 22.75
C LYS A 389 -19.16 -38.94 23.80
N ASP A 390 -18.42 -39.98 23.51
CA ASP A 390 -18.31 -41.16 24.40
C ASP A 390 -19.69 -41.79 24.75
N GLY A 391 -20.68 -41.65 23.82
CA GLY A 391 -22.05 -42.17 24.01
C GLY A 391 -23.01 -41.20 24.75
N GLU A 392 -22.52 -40.04 25.20
CA GLU A 392 -23.33 -39.02 25.87
C GLU A 392 -23.57 -37.83 25.00
N ILE A 393 -24.74 -37.18 25.12
CA ILE A 393 -25.06 -35.93 24.45
C ILE A 393 -24.43 -34.78 25.21
N VAL A 394 -23.50 -34.08 24.56
CA VAL A 394 -22.79 -32.91 25.13
C VAL A 394 -23.14 -31.69 24.34
N GLU A 395 -23.65 -30.66 25.03
CA GLU A 395 -23.88 -29.33 24.40
C GLU A 395 -22.54 -28.59 24.25
N ARG A 396 -22.24 -28.14 23.06
CA ARG A 396 -21.04 -27.34 22.75
C ARG A 396 -21.39 -26.03 22.10
N LYS A 397 -20.50 -25.06 22.24
CA LYS A 397 -20.65 -23.73 21.64
C LYS A 397 -19.70 -23.59 20.47
N TYR A 398 -20.22 -23.10 19.36
CA TYR A 398 -19.48 -22.88 18.14
C TYR A 398 -19.53 -21.41 17.70
N LEU A 399 -18.47 -20.99 17.03
CA LEU A 399 -18.39 -19.76 16.29
C LEU A 399 -18.15 -20.11 14.81
N ASP A 400 -19.07 -19.64 13.98
CA ASP A 400 -18.98 -19.85 12.53
C ASP A 400 -18.25 -18.68 11.89
N PHE A 401 -17.38 -19.02 10.95
CA PHE A 401 -16.58 -18.08 10.13
C PHE A 401 -16.91 -18.25 8.67
N THR A 402 -16.84 -17.14 7.94
CA THR A 402 -16.76 -17.15 6.48
C THR A 402 -15.54 -16.34 6.06
N PHE A 403 -14.78 -16.91 5.13
CA PHE A 403 -13.61 -16.29 4.53
C PHE A 403 -13.86 -16.11 3.05
N ASN A 404 -13.53 -14.92 2.56
CA ASN A 404 -13.40 -14.66 1.15
C ASN A 404 -11.95 -14.27 0.89
N LEU A 405 -11.26 -15.03 0.06
CA LEU A 405 -9.81 -14.98 -0.12
C LEU A 405 -9.49 -14.76 -1.59
N ASP A 406 -8.52 -13.90 -1.89
CA ASP A 406 -8.01 -13.67 -3.24
C ASP A 406 -7.07 -14.83 -3.65
N GLU A 407 -7.51 -15.71 -4.56
CA GLU A 407 -6.75 -16.88 -5.00
C GLU A 407 -5.38 -16.54 -5.61
N ARG A 408 -5.20 -15.32 -6.06
CA ARG A 408 -3.97 -14.88 -6.73
C ARG A 408 -2.78 -14.65 -5.79
N ILE A 409 -3.01 -14.58 -4.47
CA ILE A 409 -1.92 -14.35 -3.50
C ILE A 409 -1.26 -15.63 -3.02
N CYS A 410 -2.00 -16.74 -2.98
CA CYS A 410 -1.49 -18.07 -2.67
C CYS A 410 -2.50 -19.14 -3.09
N ASP A 411 -2.03 -20.37 -3.25
CA ASP A 411 -2.83 -21.50 -3.73
C ASP A 411 -3.80 -22.07 -2.66
N GLY A 412 -4.66 -22.98 -3.11
CA GLY A 412 -5.68 -23.60 -2.24
C GLY A 412 -5.08 -24.49 -1.13
N PHE A 413 -3.93 -25.12 -1.35
CA PHE A 413 -3.25 -25.93 -0.32
C PHE A 413 -2.71 -25.03 0.80
N TYR A 414 -2.11 -23.89 0.41
CA TYR A 414 -1.65 -22.90 1.37
C TYR A 414 -2.81 -22.35 2.19
N TYR A 415 -3.94 -22.00 1.56
CA TYR A 415 -5.14 -21.55 2.27
C TYR A 415 -5.70 -22.59 3.23
N ALA A 416 -5.77 -23.86 2.83
CA ALA A 416 -6.21 -24.92 3.72
C ALA A 416 -5.33 -25.04 4.97
N SER A 417 -4.02 -24.88 4.80
CA SER A 417 -3.06 -24.88 5.91
C SER A 417 -3.23 -23.67 6.83
N VAL A 418 -3.42 -22.50 6.24
CA VAL A 418 -3.70 -21.22 6.93
C VAL A 418 -4.96 -21.34 7.78
N ILE A 419 -6.08 -21.80 7.20
CA ILE A 419 -7.37 -21.90 7.89
C ILE A 419 -7.28 -22.90 9.04
N LYS A 420 -6.72 -24.08 8.81
CA LYS A 420 -6.53 -25.10 9.86
C LYS A 420 -5.70 -24.55 11.03
N TYR A 421 -4.63 -23.83 10.75
CA TYR A 421 -3.79 -23.25 11.78
C TYR A 421 -4.52 -22.12 12.54
N PHE A 422 -5.23 -21.26 11.84
CA PHE A 422 -6.04 -20.21 12.44
C PHE A 422 -7.10 -20.78 13.39
N LEU A 423 -7.85 -21.79 12.98
CA LEU A 423 -8.86 -22.45 13.82
C LEU A 423 -8.21 -23.13 15.03
N ARG A 424 -7.05 -23.78 14.86
CA ARG A 424 -6.30 -24.36 15.97
C ARG A 424 -5.88 -23.32 17.00
N LEU A 425 -5.47 -22.13 16.58
CA LEU A 425 -5.13 -21.03 17.51
C LEU A 425 -6.35 -20.57 18.32
N LEU A 426 -7.54 -20.60 17.75
CA LEU A 426 -8.78 -20.27 18.46
C LEU A 426 -9.21 -21.38 19.43
N SER A 427 -8.90 -22.64 19.12
CA SER A 427 -9.13 -23.78 20.03
C SER A 427 -8.12 -23.82 21.18
N HIS A 428 -6.89 -23.29 20.98
CA HIS A 428 -5.81 -23.25 21.97
C HIS A 428 -5.27 -21.80 22.09
N PRO A 429 -6.09 -20.87 22.62
CA PRO A 429 -5.79 -19.43 22.55
C PRO A 429 -4.69 -18.96 23.52
N GLU A 430 -4.25 -19.78 24.47
CA GLU A 430 -3.18 -19.45 25.42
C GLU A 430 -1.84 -19.16 24.75
N VAL A 431 -1.59 -19.74 23.56
CA VAL A 431 -0.37 -19.47 22.79
C VAL A 431 -0.29 -18.02 22.29
N LEU A 432 -1.40 -17.28 22.31
CA LEU A 432 -1.47 -15.89 21.91
C LEU A 432 -0.94 -14.92 22.98
N ASP A 433 -0.67 -15.41 24.17
CA ASP A 433 -0.16 -14.61 25.29
C ASP A 433 1.32 -14.25 25.13
N ASN A 434 2.07 -15.07 24.41
CA ASN A 434 3.48 -14.88 24.16
C ASN A 434 3.70 -14.51 22.66
N PRO A 435 4.78 -13.80 22.32
CA PRO A 435 5.15 -13.63 20.92
C PRO A 435 5.44 -14.98 20.26
N PRO A 436 5.37 -15.10 18.92
CA PRO A 436 5.76 -16.33 18.22
C PRO A 436 7.26 -16.61 18.41
N GLU A 437 7.63 -17.89 18.44
CA GLU A 437 9.05 -18.28 18.49
C GLU A 437 9.82 -17.81 17.26
N THR A 438 9.19 -17.86 16.10
CA THR A 438 9.73 -17.40 14.82
C THR A 438 8.69 -16.59 14.05
N VAL A 439 9.15 -15.58 13.31
CA VAL A 439 8.36 -14.89 12.30
C VAL A 439 8.94 -15.26 10.94
N GLU A 440 8.15 -16.00 10.17
CA GLU A 440 8.55 -16.40 8.83
C GLU A 440 8.56 -15.21 7.88
N SER A 441 9.52 -15.17 6.98
CA SER A 441 9.61 -14.12 5.96
C SER A 441 9.08 -14.62 4.62
N ASP A 442 8.19 -13.86 3.99
CA ASP A 442 7.68 -14.14 2.64
C ASP A 442 8.71 -13.83 1.56
N ILE A 443 9.65 -12.96 1.86
CA ILE A 443 10.69 -12.53 0.93
C ILE A 443 12.03 -12.58 1.65
N PRO A 444 12.96 -13.43 1.20
CA PRO A 444 14.28 -13.56 1.80
C PRO A 444 15.13 -12.28 1.71
#